data_f115297c25e9f1706b76a10e90ecb8ad
#
_entry.id   f115297c25e9f1706b76a10e90ecb8ad
#
_cell.length_a   1.000
_cell.length_b   1.000
_cell.length_c   1.000
_cell.angle_alpha   90.00
_cell.angle_beta   90.00
_cell.angle_gamma   90.00
#
_symmetry.space_group_name_H-M   'P 1'
#
loop_
_entity.id
_entity.type
_entity.pdbx_description
1 polymer ?
#
loop_
_entity_poly.entity_id
_entity_poly.type
_entity_poly.pdbx_seq_one_letter_code
_entity_poly.pdbx_strand_id
1 'polypeptide(L)'
;LRRQRQMCIRDRNITVELTTDTNYADDALMHLQSGDYETVMMIPAVDKADLSNYFISYGDLDTMKTQINYATTWEYGGQVYGVPSTATTQGIVYNKKVFEEAGVTELPKTPEEFIGALQKIKDNTDAIPLYTNYAAGWTMGAWDAYIGNNATGDNTYMNQKLVHTKDPFQNYGDDTHAYAVYKILYDAVADGLIEDDFATTDWEGCKGMINNGEIGCMVLGSWAYPQMEAAGENGADIGYMPFPITVNGEQYASAGADYSYGINANATEDEKAAAMVFVKWMTEKSGFSYNEDGLPVAASSTDTKLSFDGVTFLEDEPALEGEEDFLNEMNAESELNINAGGDSKIQAIIEHASNGDKTFDEIMDEWNTAWSDAQESNGIEVTE
;
A
#
# COMPACT_ATOMS: atom_id res chain seq x y z
N LEU A 1 -7.42 -28.58 8.12
CA LEU A 1 -8.08 -29.29 7.01
C LEU A 1 -7.61 -28.71 5.69
N ARG A 2 -6.63 -29.38 5.02
CA ARG A 2 -6.22 -29.03 3.65
C ARG A 2 -7.42 -29.16 2.73
N ARG A 3 -8.00 -28.05 2.29
CA ARG A 3 -8.94 -28.03 1.17
C ARG A 3 -8.12 -27.91 -0.12
N GLN A 4 -7.72 -29.03 -0.68
CA GLN A 4 -7.33 -29.09 -2.09
C GLN A 4 -8.56 -28.75 -2.93
N ARG A 5 -8.54 -27.61 -3.60
CA ARG A 5 -9.49 -27.31 -4.67
C ARG A 5 -8.80 -27.66 -5.99
N GLN A 6 -9.09 -28.83 -6.53
CA GLN A 6 -8.78 -29.15 -7.92
C GLN A 6 -9.75 -28.36 -8.82
N MET A 7 -9.22 -27.50 -9.64
CA MET A 7 -9.98 -26.79 -10.67
C MET A 7 -9.57 -27.34 -12.04
N CYS A 8 -10.47 -28.11 -12.64
CA CYS A 8 -10.31 -28.58 -14.02
C CYS A 8 -10.78 -27.48 -14.99
N ILE A 9 -9.88 -26.92 -15.77
CA ILE A 9 -10.25 -26.11 -16.94
C ILE A 9 -10.60 -27.08 -18.06
N ARG A 10 -11.88 -27.20 -18.35
CA ARG A 10 -12.54 -28.32 -19.05
C ARG A 10 -11.97 -28.74 -20.40
N ASP A 11 -11.23 -27.91 -21.11
CA ASP A 11 -10.88 -28.16 -22.52
C ASP A 11 -9.41 -28.51 -22.75
N ARG A 12 -8.52 -28.43 -21.70
CA ARG A 12 -7.07 -28.49 -21.92
C ARG A 12 -6.32 -29.41 -20.95
N ASN A 13 -7.02 -30.22 -20.14
CA ASN A 13 -6.43 -31.12 -19.13
C ASN A 13 -5.45 -30.44 -18.13
N ILE A 14 -5.68 -29.15 -17.83
CA ILE A 14 -4.89 -28.45 -16.84
C ILE A 14 -5.46 -28.76 -15.46
N THR A 15 -4.63 -29.23 -14.56
CA THR A 15 -4.94 -29.39 -13.13
C THR A 15 -4.23 -28.28 -12.37
N VAL A 16 -4.97 -27.51 -11.56
CA VAL A 16 -4.41 -26.54 -10.65
C VAL A 16 -4.49 -27.08 -9.24
N GLU A 17 -3.35 -27.21 -8.59
CA GLU A 17 -3.21 -27.62 -7.21
C GLU A 17 -2.78 -26.38 -6.41
N LEU A 18 -3.60 -25.96 -5.43
CA LEU A 18 -3.31 -24.77 -4.62
C LEU A 18 -2.58 -25.20 -3.35
N THR A 19 -1.42 -24.61 -3.12
CA THR A 19 -0.66 -24.72 -1.88
C THR A 19 -0.91 -23.43 -1.06
N THR A 20 -1.11 -23.58 0.24
CA THR A 20 -1.24 -22.43 1.16
C THR A 20 -0.10 -22.48 2.15
N ASP A 21 0.49 -21.33 2.37
CA ASP A 21 1.55 -21.12 3.32
C ASP A 21 1.18 -19.94 4.23
N THR A 22 1.29 -20.10 5.54
CA THR A 22 0.97 -19.06 6.53
C THR A 22 2.16 -18.16 6.82
N ASN A 23 3.37 -18.54 6.40
CA ASN A 23 4.59 -17.77 6.52
C ASN A 23 5.17 -17.43 5.14
N TYR A 24 4.27 -17.17 4.18
CA TYR A 24 4.59 -17.09 2.75
C TYR A 24 5.72 -16.11 2.42
N ALA A 25 5.77 -14.95 3.07
CA ALA A 25 6.75 -13.92 2.73
C ALA A 25 8.20 -14.40 2.89
N ASP A 26 8.49 -15.09 4.00
CA ASP A 26 9.83 -15.60 4.29
C ASP A 26 10.12 -16.89 3.52
N ASP A 27 9.16 -17.82 3.49
CA ASP A 27 9.34 -19.13 2.88
C ASP A 27 9.44 -19.05 1.35
N ALA A 28 8.66 -18.15 0.71
CA ALA A 28 8.68 -17.95 -0.73
C ALA A 28 10.04 -17.47 -1.25
N LEU A 29 10.68 -16.52 -0.54
CA LEU A 29 12.00 -16.04 -0.93
C LEU A 29 13.06 -17.16 -0.82
N MET A 30 13.00 -17.99 0.22
CA MET A 30 13.88 -19.13 0.39
C MET A 30 13.69 -20.18 -0.70
N HIS A 31 12.43 -20.51 -1.06
CA HIS A 31 12.10 -21.42 -2.17
C HIS A 31 12.61 -20.89 -3.50
N LEU A 32 12.42 -19.58 -3.75
CA LEU A 32 12.90 -18.92 -4.95
C LEU A 32 14.42 -19.03 -5.09
N GLN A 33 15.16 -18.73 -4.00
CA GLN A 33 16.63 -18.79 -3.98
C GLN A 33 17.18 -20.21 -4.10
N SER A 34 16.45 -21.23 -3.59
CA SER A 34 16.83 -22.64 -3.72
C SER A 34 16.51 -23.23 -5.10
N GLY A 35 15.69 -22.55 -5.90
CA GLY A 35 15.21 -23.02 -7.20
C GLY A 35 14.11 -24.07 -7.13
N ASP A 36 13.55 -24.32 -5.94
CA ASP A 36 12.45 -25.26 -5.69
C ASP A 36 11.17 -24.50 -5.36
N TYR A 37 10.51 -24.00 -6.38
CA TYR A 37 9.29 -23.23 -6.27
C TYR A 37 8.25 -23.63 -7.33
N GLU A 38 7.01 -23.28 -7.07
CA GLU A 38 5.84 -23.68 -7.86
C GLU A 38 5.89 -23.14 -9.29
N THR A 39 5.09 -23.76 -10.19
CA THR A 39 4.95 -23.28 -11.59
C THR A 39 4.39 -21.84 -11.64
N VAL A 40 3.46 -21.51 -10.74
CA VAL A 40 2.93 -20.15 -10.53
C VAL A 40 3.01 -19.85 -9.04
N MET A 41 3.65 -18.74 -8.69
CA MET A 41 3.70 -18.27 -7.31
C MET A 41 3.38 -16.77 -7.24
N MET A 42 3.05 -16.28 -6.05
CA MET A 42 3.01 -14.85 -5.78
C MET A 42 4.45 -14.36 -5.64
N ILE A 43 4.84 -13.34 -6.39
CA ILE A 43 6.21 -12.82 -6.37
C ILE A 43 6.50 -12.24 -4.97
N PRO A 44 7.49 -12.78 -4.22
CA PRO A 44 7.89 -12.22 -2.93
C PRO A 44 8.72 -10.94 -3.12
N ALA A 45 9.10 -10.30 -2.02
CA ALA A 45 10.02 -9.18 -2.04
C ALA A 45 11.40 -9.61 -2.57
N VAL A 46 11.68 -9.34 -3.82
CA VAL A 46 12.92 -9.67 -4.56
C VAL A 46 13.36 -8.45 -5.37
N ASP A 47 14.67 -8.32 -5.54
CA ASP A 47 15.21 -7.27 -6.41
C ASP A 47 14.65 -7.42 -7.83
N LYS A 48 14.14 -6.32 -8.38
CA LYS A 48 13.56 -6.30 -9.73
C LYS A 48 14.59 -6.69 -10.80
N ALA A 49 15.86 -6.37 -10.61
CA ALA A 49 16.96 -6.76 -11.50
C ALA A 49 17.10 -8.28 -11.63
N ASP A 50 16.69 -9.04 -10.60
CA ASP A 50 16.77 -10.50 -10.57
C ASP A 50 15.51 -11.19 -11.13
N LEU A 51 14.44 -10.47 -11.45
CA LEU A 51 13.17 -11.05 -11.88
C LEU A 51 13.33 -12.02 -13.05
N SER A 52 14.17 -11.69 -14.03
CA SER A 52 14.40 -12.56 -15.20
C SER A 52 15.12 -13.87 -14.88
N ASN A 53 15.76 -13.97 -13.70
CA ASN A 53 16.40 -15.21 -13.25
C ASN A 53 15.37 -16.22 -12.74
N TYR A 54 14.22 -15.72 -12.26
CA TYR A 54 13.20 -16.52 -11.60
C TYR A 54 11.94 -16.69 -12.44
N PHE A 55 11.52 -15.65 -13.16
CA PHE A 55 10.22 -15.62 -13.83
C PHE A 55 10.34 -15.36 -15.32
N ILE A 56 9.42 -15.91 -16.10
CA ILE A 56 9.30 -15.55 -17.52
C ILE A 56 8.62 -14.19 -17.65
N SER A 57 9.00 -13.42 -18.69
CA SER A 57 8.28 -12.20 -19.05
C SER A 57 6.90 -12.54 -19.64
N TYR A 58 5.88 -11.78 -19.24
CA TYR A 58 4.56 -11.77 -19.86
C TYR A 58 4.52 -10.96 -21.17
N GLY A 59 5.46 -10.04 -21.36
CA GLY A 59 5.60 -9.18 -22.53
C GLY A 59 6.23 -7.83 -22.19
N ASP A 60 6.36 -7.00 -23.21
CA ASP A 60 6.81 -5.62 -23.03
C ASP A 60 5.74 -4.76 -22.31
N LEU A 61 6.21 -3.75 -21.58
CA LEU A 61 5.36 -2.90 -20.73
C LEU A 61 4.24 -2.23 -21.53
N ASP A 62 4.53 -1.68 -22.71
CA ASP A 62 3.56 -0.97 -23.52
C ASP A 62 2.40 -1.90 -23.94
N THR A 63 2.75 -3.12 -24.35
CA THR A 63 1.75 -4.15 -24.69
C THR A 63 0.95 -4.55 -23.45
N MET A 64 1.60 -4.78 -22.30
CA MET A 64 0.95 -5.23 -21.07
C MET A 64 0.01 -4.16 -20.51
N LYS A 65 0.36 -2.87 -20.54
CA LYS A 65 -0.53 -1.75 -20.15
C LYS A 65 -1.84 -1.72 -20.96
N THR A 66 -1.90 -2.31 -22.15
CA THR A 66 -3.16 -2.45 -22.92
C THR A 66 -4.05 -3.59 -22.45
N GLN A 67 -3.52 -4.54 -21.68
CA GLN A 67 -4.20 -5.77 -21.26
C GLN A 67 -4.55 -5.76 -19.77
N ILE A 68 -3.65 -5.22 -18.94
CA ILE A 68 -3.81 -5.16 -17.50
C ILE A 68 -3.51 -3.76 -16.96
N ASN A 69 -4.20 -3.39 -15.89
CA ASN A 69 -3.86 -2.27 -15.04
C ASN A 69 -2.73 -2.69 -14.08
N TYR A 70 -1.98 -1.74 -13.58
CA TYR A 70 -0.91 -1.95 -12.59
C TYR A 70 0.20 -2.87 -13.10
N ALA A 71 0.57 -2.71 -14.39
CA ALA A 71 1.62 -3.48 -15.04
C ALA A 71 3.03 -3.07 -14.60
N THR A 72 3.19 -1.92 -13.96
CA THR A 72 4.50 -1.35 -13.57
C THR A 72 5.08 -1.97 -12.30
N THR A 73 4.25 -2.60 -11.47
CA THR A 73 4.66 -3.13 -10.15
C THR A 73 5.85 -4.10 -10.27
N TRP A 74 5.80 -5.06 -11.19
CA TRP A 74 6.87 -6.02 -11.44
C TRP A 74 7.42 -5.87 -12.87
N GLU A 75 7.68 -4.63 -13.25
CA GLU A 75 8.39 -4.27 -14.47
C GLU A 75 9.87 -4.08 -14.17
N TYR A 76 10.72 -4.53 -15.08
CA TYR A 76 12.15 -4.24 -15.12
C TYR A 76 12.68 -4.34 -16.53
N GLY A 77 13.47 -3.33 -16.97
CA GLY A 77 14.07 -3.27 -18.30
C GLY A 77 13.04 -3.31 -19.45
N GLY A 78 11.88 -2.69 -19.26
CA GLY A 78 10.80 -2.66 -20.23
C GLY A 78 10.00 -3.97 -20.34
N GLN A 79 10.23 -4.94 -19.44
CA GLN A 79 9.55 -6.24 -19.44
C GLN A 79 8.73 -6.42 -18.16
N VAL A 80 7.55 -7.02 -18.27
CA VAL A 80 6.64 -7.29 -17.14
C VAL A 80 6.75 -8.75 -16.72
N TYR A 81 7.08 -9.00 -15.45
CA TYR A 81 7.29 -10.34 -14.89
C TYR A 81 6.18 -10.79 -13.94
N GLY A 82 5.27 -9.90 -13.54
CA GLY A 82 4.17 -10.20 -12.66
C GLY A 82 2.84 -9.68 -13.18
N VAL A 83 1.78 -10.47 -13.04
CA VAL A 83 0.39 -10.06 -13.32
C VAL A 83 -0.36 -9.98 -12.00
N PRO A 84 -0.95 -8.84 -11.62
CA PRO A 84 -1.65 -8.71 -10.35
C PRO A 84 -2.77 -9.74 -10.17
N SER A 85 -2.90 -10.26 -8.96
CA SER A 85 -4.06 -11.08 -8.57
C SER A 85 -5.29 -10.21 -8.33
N THR A 86 -5.06 -9.10 -7.68
CA THR A 86 -5.99 -7.99 -7.44
C THR A 86 -5.19 -6.70 -7.33
N ALA A 87 -5.86 -5.58 -7.23
CA ALA A 87 -5.22 -4.31 -6.94
C ALA A 87 -5.95 -3.59 -5.81
N THR A 88 -5.22 -2.77 -5.09
CA THR A 88 -5.66 -2.06 -3.90
C THR A 88 -5.39 -0.57 -4.03
N THR A 89 -5.93 0.20 -3.12
CA THR A 89 -5.71 1.65 -3.06
C THR A 89 -5.43 2.09 -1.63
N GLN A 90 -4.80 3.23 -1.47
CA GLN A 90 -4.44 3.79 -0.18
C GLN A 90 -5.50 4.79 0.32
N GLY A 91 -5.96 4.58 1.55
CA GLY A 91 -6.99 5.40 2.18
C GLY A 91 -7.14 5.07 3.67
N ILE A 92 -8.37 5.12 4.17
CA ILE A 92 -8.67 4.92 5.60
C ILE A 92 -9.87 3.99 5.75
N VAL A 93 -9.71 2.91 6.51
CA VAL A 93 -10.83 2.09 6.99
C VAL A 93 -11.46 2.80 8.18
N TYR A 94 -12.79 2.91 8.22
CA TYR A 94 -13.49 3.58 9.31
C TYR A 94 -14.81 2.89 9.66
N ASN A 95 -15.30 3.11 10.88
CA ASN A 95 -16.62 2.68 11.30
C ASN A 95 -17.62 3.83 11.09
N LYS A 96 -18.55 3.64 10.14
CA LYS A 96 -19.58 4.64 9.77
C LYS A 96 -20.46 5.05 10.94
N LYS A 97 -20.82 4.11 11.80
CA LYS A 97 -21.68 4.35 12.95
C LYS A 97 -20.97 5.21 14.02
N VAL A 98 -19.69 4.94 14.28
CA VAL A 98 -18.88 5.77 15.19
C VAL A 98 -18.78 7.20 14.68
N PHE A 99 -18.54 7.40 13.38
CA PHE A 99 -18.51 8.73 12.75
C PHE A 99 -19.86 9.43 12.86
N GLU A 100 -20.96 8.74 12.59
CA GLU A 100 -22.32 9.28 12.74
C GLU A 100 -22.63 9.67 14.20
N GLU A 101 -22.35 8.81 15.16
CA GLU A 101 -22.53 9.07 16.59
C GLU A 101 -21.70 10.23 17.08
N ALA A 102 -20.49 10.41 16.53
CA ALA A 102 -19.62 11.55 16.79
C ALA A 102 -20.11 12.86 16.15
N GLY A 103 -21.10 12.81 15.27
CA GLY A 103 -21.59 13.98 14.53
C GLY A 103 -20.70 14.38 13.36
N VAL A 104 -19.94 13.44 12.81
CA VAL A 104 -19.20 13.59 11.55
C VAL A 104 -20.13 13.21 10.40
N THR A 105 -20.74 14.21 9.76
CA THR A 105 -21.76 14.03 8.72
C THR A 105 -21.18 14.01 7.30
N GLU A 106 -19.98 14.55 7.12
CA GLU A 106 -19.23 14.53 5.86
C GLU A 106 -17.84 13.97 6.13
N LEU A 107 -17.35 13.17 5.19
CA LEU A 107 -15.99 12.61 5.29
C LEU A 107 -14.95 13.72 5.12
N PRO A 108 -13.90 13.74 5.94
CA PRO A 108 -12.86 14.75 5.90
C PRO A 108 -12.05 14.68 4.60
N LYS A 109 -11.70 15.85 4.06
CA LYS A 109 -10.94 16.00 2.81
C LYS A 109 -9.60 16.71 3.00
N THR A 110 -9.36 17.25 4.19
CA THR A 110 -8.13 17.94 4.55
C THR A 110 -7.59 17.42 5.88
N PRO A 111 -6.30 17.61 6.18
CA PRO A 111 -5.72 17.23 7.47
C PRO A 111 -6.46 17.89 8.66
N GLU A 112 -6.81 19.17 8.57
CA GLU A 112 -7.55 19.88 9.62
C GLU A 112 -8.94 19.27 9.87
N GLU A 113 -9.70 18.96 8.79
CA GLU A 113 -11.00 18.31 8.89
C GLU A 113 -10.90 16.93 9.52
N PHE A 114 -9.82 16.18 9.21
CA PHE A 114 -9.61 14.84 9.75
C PHE A 114 -9.29 14.87 11.24
N ILE A 115 -8.34 15.71 11.67
CA ILE A 115 -8.05 15.91 13.10
C ILE A 115 -9.31 16.38 13.84
N GLY A 116 -10.09 17.30 13.25
CA GLY A 116 -11.38 17.73 13.79
C GLY A 116 -12.41 16.58 13.89
N ALA A 117 -12.42 15.64 12.95
CA ALA A 117 -13.28 14.46 13.02
C ALA A 117 -12.83 13.51 14.15
N LEU A 118 -11.53 13.25 14.29
CA LEU A 118 -10.98 12.47 15.40
C LEU A 118 -11.30 13.08 16.76
N GLN A 119 -11.18 14.41 16.88
CA GLN A 119 -11.56 15.12 18.11
C GLN A 119 -13.04 14.96 18.46
N LYS A 120 -13.94 15.01 17.46
CA LYS A 120 -15.37 14.76 17.69
C LYS A 120 -15.63 13.31 18.14
N ILE A 121 -14.91 12.32 17.61
CA ILE A 121 -15.03 10.93 18.06
C ILE A 121 -14.64 10.84 19.54
N LYS A 122 -13.50 11.42 19.92
CA LYS A 122 -13.03 11.47 21.31
C LYS A 122 -14.03 12.13 22.26
N ASP A 123 -14.65 13.23 21.83
CA ASP A 123 -15.53 14.04 22.69
C ASP A 123 -16.93 13.44 22.84
N ASN A 124 -17.42 12.67 21.85
CA ASN A 124 -18.82 12.26 21.76
C ASN A 124 -19.05 10.74 21.82
N THR A 125 -17.98 9.95 21.80
CA THR A 125 -18.06 8.47 21.85
C THR A 125 -17.04 7.90 22.83
N ASP A 126 -17.15 6.60 23.10
CA ASP A 126 -16.15 5.85 23.87
C ASP A 126 -15.12 5.15 22.96
N ALA A 127 -15.21 5.36 21.64
CA ALA A 127 -14.32 4.72 20.67
C ALA A 127 -12.94 5.39 20.64
N ILE A 128 -11.90 4.59 20.37
CA ILE A 128 -10.56 5.08 20.03
C ILE A 128 -10.66 5.81 18.67
N PRO A 129 -10.35 7.11 18.59
CA PRO A 129 -10.52 7.86 17.35
C PRO A 129 -9.72 7.29 16.18
N LEU A 130 -8.40 7.19 16.33
CA LEU A 130 -7.46 6.59 15.38
C LEU A 130 -6.68 5.48 16.09
N TYR A 131 -6.71 4.26 15.55
CA TYR A 131 -5.90 3.16 16.07
C TYR A 131 -4.65 3.02 15.20
N THR A 132 -3.48 3.15 15.84
CA THR A 132 -2.21 3.27 15.11
C THR A 132 -1.68 1.95 14.56
N ASN A 133 -1.99 0.83 15.21
CA ASN A 133 -1.34 -0.47 14.95
C ASN A 133 0.18 -0.46 15.17
N TYR A 134 0.71 0.40 16.02
CA TYR A 134 2.13 0.64 16.26
C TYR A 134 2.95 -0.65 16.46
N ALA A 135 2.46 -1.60 17.26
CA ALA A 135 3.19 -2.84 17.56
C ALA A 135 3.32 -3.78 16.35
N ALA A 136 2.47 -3.63 15.34
CA ALA A 136 2.59 -4.32 14.06
C ALA A 136 3.40 -3.43 13.09
N GLY A 137 4.72 -3.38 13.25
CA GLY A 137 5.63 -2.43 12.58
C GLY A 137 5.38 -2.22 11.10
N TRP A 138 5.06 -3.29 10.35
CA TRP A 138 4.77 -3.19 8.92
C TRP A 138 3.62 -2.21 8.57
N THR A 139 2.65 -1.99 9.46
CA THR A 139 1.59 -0.99 9.27
C THR A 139 2.13 0.43 9.35
N MET A 140 3.21 0.62 10.09
CA MET A 140 3.86 1.92 10.23
C MET A 140 4.58 2.30 8.93
N GLY A 141 5.39 1.39 8.39
CA GLY A 141 6.06 1.60 7.11
C GLY A 141 5.08 1.86 5.95
N ALA A 142 3.86 1.36 6.04
CA ALA A 142 2.82 1.60 5.04
C ALA A 142 2.39 3.07 4.91
N TRP A 143 2.70 3.95 5.88
CA TRP A 143 2.46 5.39 5.77
C TRP A 143 3.21 6.04 4.60
N ASP A 144 4.35 5.48 4.20
CA ASP A 144 5.10 5.98 3.05
C ASP A 144 4.34 5.87 1.72
N ALA A 145 3.38 4.96 1.61
CA ALA A 145 2.57 4.81 0.41
C ALA A 145 1.63 6.01 0.14
N TYR A 146 1.44 6.89 1.13
CA TYR A 146 0.56 8.06 1.01
C TYR A 146 1.28 9.33 0.57
N ILE A 147 2.62 9.40 0.65
CA ILE A 147 3.39 10.61 0.32
C ILE A 147 3.50 10.91 -1.17
N GLY A 148 3.25 9.90 -2.02
CA GLY A 148 3.21 10.04 -3.47
C GLY A 148 1.85 10.55 -3.96
N ASN A 149 1.16 9.73 -4.74
CA ASN A 149 -0.09 10.07 -5.41
C ASN A 149 -1.15 10.72 -4.52
N ASN A 150 -1.37 10.19 -3.29
CA ASN A 150 -2.38 10.76 -2.39
C ASN A 150 -2.07 12.20 -1.99
N ALA A 151 -0.79 12.53 -1.79
CA ALA A 151 -0.37 13.81 -1.25
C ALA A 151 0.12 14.80 -2.31
N THR A 152 0.39 14.37 -3.55
CA THR A 152 0.92 15.21 -4.63
C THR A 152 0.01 15.29 -5.85
N GLY A 153 -0.83 14.27 -6.08
CA GLY A 153 -1.60 14.12 -7.32
C GLY A 153 -0.72 13.86 -8.55
N ASP A 154 0.52 13.42 -8.35
CA ASP A 154 1.53 13.24 -9.41
C ASP A 154 2.07 11.81 -9.37
N ASN A 155 1.74 11.03 -10.39
CA ASN A 155 2.14 9.63 -10.49
C ASN A 155 3.62 9.41 -10.88
N THR A 156 4.35 10.47 -11.13
CA THR A 156 5.80 10.43 -11.34
C THR A 156 6.60 10.71 -10.06
N TYR A 157 5.92 11.23 -9.02
CA TYR A 157 6.59 11.75 -7.83
C TYR A 157 7.49 10.72 -7.14
N MET A 158 6.97 9.55 -6.81
CA MET A 158 7.70 8.56 -6.00
C MET A 158 8.95 8.02 -6.69
N ASN A 159 8.85 7.69 -7.98
CA ASN A 159 9.92 6.98 -8.68
C ASN A 159 10.79 7.87 -9.57
N GLN A 160 10.39 9.13 -9.84
CA GLN A 160 11.12 10.00 -10.75
C GLN A 160 11.53 11.35 -10.13
N LYS A 161 10.76 11.86 -9.15
CA LYS A 161 10.98 13.21 -8.62
C LYS A 161 11.52 13.24 -7.20
N LEU A 162 11.03 12.35 -6.33
CA LEU A 162 11.38 12.36 -4.91
C LEU A 162 12.90 12.38 -4.68
N VAL A 163 13.66 11.56 -5.41
CA VAL A 163 15.11 11.45 -5.28
C VAL A 163 15.84 12.74 -5.71
N HIS A 164 15.21 13.53 -6.57
CA HIS A 164 15.75 14.81 -7.09
C HIS A 164 15.17 16.04 -6.38
N THR A 165 14.22 15.83 -5.46
CA THR A 165 13.56 16.94 -4.74
C THR A 165 14.44 17.43 -3.60
N LYS A 166 14.64 18.75 -3.54
CA LYS A 166 15.31 19.38 -2.41
C LYS A 166 14.36 19.45 -1.22
N ASP A 167 14.83 19.02 -0.05
CA ASP A 167 14.08 19.07 1.21
C ASP A 167 12.64 18.51 1.07
N PRO A 168 12.44 17.24 0.61
CA PRO A 168 11.12 16.71 0.27
C PRO A 168 10.16 16.58 1.47
N PHE A 169 10.69 16.69 2.67
CA PHE A 169 9.90 16.64 3.92
C PHE A 169 9.61 18.04 4.49
N GLN A 170 9.89 19.11 3.74
CA GLN A 170 9.58 20.48 4.17
C GLN A 170 8.08 20.76 4.15
N ASN A 171 7.66 21.76 4.93
CA ASN A 171 6.30 22.28 4.88
C ASN A 171 6.11 23.15 3.63
N TYR A 172 5.33 22.66 2.67
CA TYR A 172 4.99 23.44 1.46
C TYR A 172 3.92 24.51 1.71
N GLY A 173 3.24 24.48 2.87
CA GLY A 173 2.25 25.47 3.26
C GLY A 173 0.89 25.34 2.57
N ASP A 174 0.61 24.21 1.96
CA ASP A 174 -0.61 23.91 1.20
C ASP A 174 -1.25 22.55 1.58
N ASP A 175 -0.81 21.95 2.70
CA ASP A 175 -1.28 20.67 3.22
C ASP A 175 -1.09 19.50 2.24
N THR A 176 0.01 19.51 1.48
CA THR A 176 0.38 18.48 0.53
C THR A 176 1.74 17.84 0.85
N HIS A 177 2.15 16.83 0.07
CA HIS A 177 3.43 16.12 0.16
C HIS A 177 3.63 15.35 1.49
N ALA A 178 4.83 14.85 1.70
CA ALA A 178 5.19 14.02 2.84
C ALA A 178 4.97 14.69 4.18
N TYR A 179 5.26 16.01 4.27
CA TYR A 179 5.05 16.78 5.50
C TYR A 179 3.60 16.68 5.98
N ALA A 180 2.62 16.88 5.09
CA ALA A 180 1.21 16.84 5.46
C ALA A 180 0.77 15.43 5.89
N VAL A 181 1.27 14.38 5.21
CA VAL A 181 0.95 12.98 5.54
C VAL A 181 1.41 12.65 6.96
N TYR A 182 2.67 12.85 7.25
CA TYR A 182 3.22 12.48 8.57
C TYR A 182 2.75 13.40 9.69
N LYS A 183 2.42 14.67 9.35
CA LYS A 183 1.86 15.61 10.33
C LYS A 183 0.49 15.15 10.87
N ILE A 184 -0.34 14.54 10.05
CA ILE A 184 -1.61 13.94 10.50
C ILE A 184 -1.36 12.96 11.64
N LEU A 185 -0.37 12.08 11.50
CA LEU A 185 -0.03 11.10 12.54
C LEU A 185 0.50 11.80 13.81
N TYR A 186 1.46 12.72 13.63
CA TYR A 186 2.03 13.46 14.75
C TYR A 186 0.95 14.23 15.53
N ASP A 187 0.09 14.97 14.85
CA ASP A 187 -0.96 15.77 15.48
C ASP A 187 -1.99 14.86 16.19
N ALA A 188 -2.39 13.77 15.57
CA ALA A 188 -3.30 12.81 16.21
C ALA A 188 -2.74 12.27 17.53
N VAL A 189 -1.44 11.97 17.58
CA VAL A 189 -0.77 11.51 18.79
C VAL A 189 -0.64 12.64 19.82
N ALA A 190 -0.16 13.81 19.42
CA ALA A 190 0.08 14.95 20.30
C ALA A 190 -1.22 15.44 20.96
N ASP A 191 -2.36 15.36 20.25
CA ASP A 191 -3.68 15.72 20.76
C ASP A 191 -4.35 14.56 21.52
N GLY A 192 -3.67 13.40 21.66
CA GLY A 192 -4.18 12.22 22.34
C GLY A 192 -5.41 11.62 21.67
N LEU A 193 -5.45 11.61 20.35
CA LEU A 193 -6.55 11.10 19.51
C LEU A 193 -6.32 9.65 19.07
N ILE A 194 -5.42 8.95 19.73
CA ILE A 194 -5.06 7.55 19.49
C ILE A 194 -5.39 6.68 20.71
N GLU A 195 -5.12 5.40 20.64
CA GLU A 195 -5.17 4.48 21.80
C GLU A 195 -4.22 4.92 22.91
N ASP A 196 -4.60 4.65 24.18
CA ASP A 196 -3.82 5.06 25.37
C ASP A 196 -2.45 4.37 25.45
N ASP A 197 -2.33 3.14 24.98
CA ASP A 197 -1.10 2.33 25.00
C ASP A 197 -0.81 1.76 23.60
N PHE A 198 -0.21 2.58 22.76
CA PHE A 198 0.12 2.19 21.39
C PHE A 198 1.13 1.03 21.31
N ALA A 199 1.96 0.83 22.33
CA ALA A 199 2.94 -0.26 22.34
C ALA A 199 2.31 -1.66 22.48
N THR A 200 1.04 -1.75 22.90
CA THR A 200 0.32 -3.01 23.05
C THR A 200 -0.78 -3.23 22.01
N THR A 201 -0.74 -2.50 20.88
CA THR A 201 -1.70 -2.69 19.79
C THR A 201 -1.66 -4.11 19.24
N ASP A 202 -2.82 -4.65 18.90
CA ASP A 202 -3.00 -6.01 18.38
C ASP A 202 -3.66 -5.99 17.01
N TRP A 203 -2.90 -6.34 15.96
CA TRP A 203 -3.38 -6.38 14.59
C TRP A 203 -4.57 -7.33 14.40
N GLU A 204 -4.53 -8.53 14.96
CA GLU A 204 -5.64 -9.48 14.80
C GLU A 204 -6.87 -9.05 15.60
N GLY A 205 -6.67 -8.53 16.82
CA GLY A 205 -7.75 -8.05 17.69
C GLY A 205 -8.44 -6.80 17.14
N CYS A 206 -7.69 -5.87 16.52
CA CYS A 206 -8.24 -4.61 16.04
C CYS A 206 -9.35 -4.77 14.98
N LYS A 207 -9.33 -5.86 14.22
CA LYS A 207 -10.38 -6.18 13.22
C LYS A 207 -11.75 -6.32 13.88
N GLY A 208 -11.82 -7.05 14.98
CA GLY A 208 -13.05 -7.17 15.79
C GLY A 208 -13.43 -5.87 16.48
N MET A 209 -12.44 -5.13 16.99
CA MET A 209 -12.68 -3.85 17.68
C MET A 209 -13.33 -2.81 16.77
N ILE A 210 -12.79 -2.60 15.54
CA ILE A 210 -13.40 -1.65 14.59
C ILE A 210 -14.79 -2.13 14.17
N ASN A 211 -14.98 -3.45 13.94
CA ASN A 211 -16.29 -4.01 13.59
C ASN A 211 -17.32 -3.76 14.69
N ASN A 212 -16.92 -3.82 15.97
CA ASN A 212 -17.78 -3.58 17.13
C ASN A 212 -17.99 -2.09 17.47
N GLY A 213 -17.30 -1.17 16.77
CA GLY A 213 -17.37 0.27 17.04
C GLY A 213 -16.50 0.74 18.22
N GLU A 214 -15.51 -0.04 18.62
CA GLU A 214 -14.51 0.32 19.63
C GLU A 214 -13.38 1.17 19.06
N ILE A 215 -13.22 1.19 17.74
CA ILE A 215 -12.26 1.98 16.97
C ILE A 215 -13.02 2.80 15.92
N GLY A 216 -12.69 4.08 15.81
CA GLY A 216 -13.24 4.99 14.80
C GLY A 216 -12.64 4.75 13.42
N CYS A 217 -11.32 4.75 13.30
CA CYS A 217 -10.65 4.52 12.01
C CYS A 217 -9.22 4.01 12.16
N MET A 218 -8.66 3.53 11.03
CA MET A 218 -7.28 3.10 10.85
C MET A 218 -6.78 3.49 9.45
N VAL A 219 -5.57 4.03 9.36
CA VAL A 219 -4.90 4.36 8.09
C VAL A 219 -4.30 3.08 7.51
N LEU A 220 -4.96 2.50 6.51
CA LEU A 220 -4.63 1.20 5.91
C LEU A 220 -5.06 1.16 4.46
N GLY A 221 -4.40 0.35 3.65
CA GLY A 221 -4.82 0.07 2.28
C GLY A 221 -6.21 -0.62 2.21
N SER A 222 -6.85 -0.56 1.06
CA SER A 222 -8.21 -1.09 0.86
C SER A 222 -8.32 -2.61 1.05
N TRP A 223 -7.21 -3.34 0.98
CA TRP A 223 -7.13 -4.77 1.32
C TRP A 223 -7.58 -5.09 2.76
N ALA A 224 -7.50 -4.11 3.68
CA ALA A 224 -7.94 -4.28 5.07
C ALA A 224 -9.48 -4.22 5.21
N TYR A 225 -10.17 -3.50 4.32
CA TYR A 225 -11.61 -3.31 4.38
C TYR A 225 -12.41 -4.63 4.48
N PRO A 226 -12.24 -5.61 3.56
CA PRO A 226 -12.99 -6.87 3.63
C PRO A 226 -12.64 -7.70 4.89
N GLN A 227 -11.43 -7.56 5.43
CA GLN A 227 -11.06 -8.24 6.68
C GLN A 227 -11.81 -7.68 7.87
N MET A 228 -11.94 -6.34 7.94
CA MET A 228 -12.69 -5.67 9.00
C MET A 228 -14.20 -5.91 8.87
N GLU A 229 -14.73 -5.91 7.63
CA GLU A 229 -16.12 -6.25 7.35
C GLU A 229 -16.47 -7.66 7.81
N ALA A 230 -15.62 -8.63 7.55
CA ALA A 230 -15.83 -10.03 7.91
C ALA A 230 -15.53 -10.38 9.38
N ALA A 231 -14.96 -9.47 10.15
CA ALA A 231 -14.48 -9.74 11.50
C ALA A 231 -15.58 -9.86 12.58
N GLY A 232 -16.86 -9.54 12.26
CA GLY A 232 -17.96 -9.60 13.21
C GLY A 232 -19.32 -9.46 12.53
N GLU A 233 -20.35 -9.16 13.34
CA GLU A 233 -21.74 -9.08 12.88
C GLU A 233 -22.09 -7.70 12.29
N ASN A 234 -21.24 -6.67 12.50
CA ASN A 234 -21.51 -5.29 12.10
C ASN A 234 -20.74 -4.87 10.84
N GLY A 235 -20.45 -5.81 9.94
CA GLY A 235 -19.71 -5.52 8.69
C GLY A 235 -20.32 -4.38 7.85
N ALA A 236 -21.66 -4.20 7.90
CA ALA A 236 -22.34 -3.10 7.23
C ALA A 236 -21.93 -1.71 7.73
N ASP A 237 -21.40 -1.62 8.96
CA ASP A 237 -20.93 -0.37 9.57
C ASP A 237 -19.49 -0.01 9.14
N ILE A 238 -18.77 -0.94 8.52
CA ILE A 238 -17.43 -0.68 8.00
C ILE A 238 -17.51 0.09 6.68
N GLY A 239 -16.67 1.11 6.58
CA GLY A 239 -16.49 1.92 5.38
C GLY A 239 -15.03 2.09 5.03
N TYR A 240 -14.79 2.58 3.81
CA TYR A 240 -13.47 2.97 3.35
C TYR A 240 -13.55 4.36 2.73
N MET A 241 -12.63 5.25 3.09
CA MET A 241 -12.62 6.63 2.62
C MET A 241 -11.25 7.05 2.09
N PRO A 242 -11.18 8.05 1.20
CA PRO A 242 -9.92 8.61 0.71
C PRO A 242 -9.07 9.14 1.87
N PHE A 243 -7.76 9.16 1.67
CA PHE A 243 -6.84 9.84 2.59
C PHE A 243 -7.12 11.36 2.55
N PRO A 244 -7.16 12.05 3.70
CA PRO A 244 -7.68 13.42 3.81
C PRO A 244 -6.68 14.48 3.36
N ILE A 245 -6.27 14.41 2.12
CA ILE A 245 -5.46 15.44 1.44
C ILE A 245 -6.15 15.81 0.14
N THR A 246 -6.19 17.11 -0.14
CA THR A 246 -6.75 17.69 -1.37
C THR A 246 -5.65 18.47 -2.07
N VAL A 247 -5.36 18.10 -3.31
CA VAL A 247 -4.36 18.75 -4.16
C VAL A 247 -5.08 19.51 -5.26
N ASN A 248 -4.93 20.84 -5.30
CA ASN A 248 -5.60 21.71 -6.29
C ASN A 248 -7.13 21.52 -6.37
N GLY A 249 -7.78 21.17 -5.26
CA GLY A 249 -9.23 20.97 -5.18
C GLY A 249 -9.71 19.56 -5.52
N GLU A 250 -8.82 18.63 -5.79
CA GLU A 250 -9.11 17.24 -6.12
C GLU A 250 -8.44 16.30 -5.13
N GLN A 251 -9.05 15.11 -4.90
CA GLN A 251 -8.47 14.05 -4.10
C GLN A 251 -7.94 12.93 -5.01
N TYR A 252 -6.78 12.42 -4.65
CA TYR A 252 -6.12 11.34 -5.36
C TYR A 252 -5.91 10.16 -4.42
N ALA A 253 -5.79 8.96 -4.99
CA ALA A 253 -5.44 7.77 -4.25
C ALA A 253 -4.43 6.93 -5.02
N SER A 254 -3.33 6.58 -4.38
CA SER A 254 -2.40 5.59 -4.90
C SER A 254 -3.14 4.28 -5.12
N ALA A 255 -3.00 3.71 -6.29
CA ALA A 255 -3.56 2.41 -6.63
C ALA A 255 -2.46 1.55 -7.24
N GLY A 256 -2.36 0.32 -6.81
CA GLY A 256 -1.31 -0.58 -7.25
C GLY A 256 -1.69 -2.04 -7.11
N ALA A 257 -0.86 -2.90 -7.69
CA ALA A 257 -1.00 -4.33 -7.52
C ALA A 257 -0.89 -4.70 -6.03
N ASP A 258 -1.74 -5.62 -5.61
CA ASP A 258 -1.49 -6.44 -4.44
C ASP A 258 -0.49 -7.55 -4.84
N TYR A 259 -0.63 -8.78 -4.33
CA TYR A 259 0.21 -9.87 -4.80
C TYR A 259 0.08 -10.11 -6.31
N SER A 260 1.19 -10.44 -6.96
CA SER A 260 1.24 -10.69 -8.40
C SER A 260 1.73 -12.09 -8.74
N TYR A 261 1.11 -12.69 -9.75
CA TYR A 261 1.50 -14.02 -10.26
C TYR A 261 2.78 -13.95 -11.07
N GLY A 262 3.84 -14.62 -10.62
CA GLY A 262 5.03 -14.94 -11.39
C GLY A 262 4.98 -16.36 -11.94
N ILE A 263 5.43 -16.59 -13.16
CA ILE A 263 5.54 -17.93 -13.76
C ILE A 263 6.99 -18.37 -13.75
N ASN A 264 7.26 -19.52 -13.13
CA ASN A 264 8.59 -20.09 -12.98
C ASN A 264 9.34 -20.24 -14.31
N ALA A 265 10.49 -19.59 -14.44
CA ALA A 265 11.33 -19.64 -15.63
C ALA A 265 11.88 -21.05 -15.90
N ASN A 266 12.02 -21.88 -14.85
CA ASN A 266 12.56 -23.23 -14.96
C ASN A 266 11.48 -24.32 -15.18
N ALA A 267 10.19 -23.95 -15.19
CA ALA A 267 9.12 -24.89 -15.51
C ALA A 267 9.20 -25.38 -16.95
N THR A 268 8.60 -26.53 -17.23
CA THR A 268 8.52 -27.04 -18.61
C THR A 268 7.65 -26.14 -19.49
N GLU A 269 7.82 -26.22 -20.81
CA GLU A 269 7.04 -25.40 -21.76
C GLU A 269 5.52 -25.70 -21.66
N ASP A 270 5.13 -26.93 -21.36
CA ASP A 270 3.72 -27.30 -21.17
C ASP A 270 3.16 -26.69 -19.87
N GLU A 271 3.95 -26.68 -18.79
CA GLU A 271 3.58 -26.03 -17.52
C GLU A 271 3.50 -24.51 -17.67
N LYS A 272 4.46 -23.89 -18.34
CA LYS A 272 4.41 -22.43 -18.64
C LYS A 272 3.18 -22.07 -19.44
N ALA A 273 2.85 -22.86 -20.48
CA ALA A 273 1.66 -22.66 -21.29
C ALA A 273 0.36 -22.80 -20.47
N ALA A 274 0.31 -23.78 -19.56
CA ALA A 274 -0.81 -23.97 -18.64
C ALA A 274 -0.93 -22.82 -17.64
N ALA A 275 0.21 -22.38 -17.08
CA ALA A 275 0.29 -21.23 -16.18
C ALA A 275 -0.22 -19.94 -16.82
N MET A 276 0.18 -19.64 -18.05
CA MET A 276 -0.32 -18.48 -18.79
C MET A 276 -1.85 -18.50 -18.96
N VAL A 277 -2.42 -19.68 -19.24
CA VAL A 277 -3.88 -19.83 -19.33
C VAL A 277 -4.55 -19.62 -17.97
N PHE A 278 -3.95 -20.14 -16.90
CA PHE A 278 -4.45 -19.97 -15.53
C PHE A 278 -4.43 -18.50 -15.11
N VAL A 279 -3.29 -17.81 -15.24
CA VAL A 279 -3.16 -16.39 -14.88
C VAL A 279 -4.13 -15.54 -15.69
N LYS A 280 -4.21 -15.75 -17.00
CA LYS A 280 -5.18 -15.04 -17.86
C LYS A 280 -6.62 -15.28 -17.42
N TRP A 281 -6.98 -16.49 -17.02
CA TRP A 281 -8.31 -16.80 -16.51
C TRP A 281 -8.57 -16.12 -15.17
N MET A 282 -7.58 -16.13 -14.26
CA MET A 282 -7.68 -15.42 -12.97
C MET A 282 -7.96 -13.93 -13.18
N THR A 283 -7.25 -13.29 -14.11
CA THR A 283 -7.36 -11.86 -14.39
C THR A 283 -8.67 -11.49 -15.09
N GLU A 284 -9.09 -12.27 -16.11
CA GLU A 284 -10.17 -11.86 -17.01
C GLU A 284 -11.53 -12.49 -16.68
N LYS A 285 -11.56 -13.65 -16.00
CA LYS A 285 -12.77 -14.51 -15.93
C LYS A 285 -13.14 -14.98 -14.53
N SER A 286 -12.21 -15.03 -13.61
CA SER A 286 -12.45 -15.62 -12.27
C SER A 286 -13.39 -14.77 -11.41
N GLY A 287 -13.38 -13.46 -11.64
CA GLY A 287 -14.00 -12.48 -10.73
C GLY A 287 -13.26 -12.34 -9.40
N PHE A 288 -12.03 -12.86 -9.31
CA PHE A 288 -11.26 -12.88 -8.05
C PHE A 288 -11.11 -11.49 -7.47
N SER A 289 -10.60 -10.53 -8.25
CA SER A 289 -10.38 -9.15 -7.78
C SER A 289 -11.67 -8.50 -7.26
N TYR A 290 -12.79 -8.65 -7.98
CA TYR A 290 -14.09 -8.13 -7.55
C TYR A 290 -14.56 -8.78 -6.24
N ASN A 291 -14.36 -10.10 -6.08
CA ASN A 291 -14.78 -10.82 -4.87
C ASN A 291 -13.94 -10.47 -3.64
N GLU A 292 -12.68 -10.09 -3.85
CA GLU A 292 -11.77 -9.60 -2.80
C GLU A 292 -11.91 -8.09 -2.56
N ASP A 293 -12.97 -7.45 -3.07
CA ASP A 293 -13.21 -6.01 -2.98
C ASP A 293 -12.08 -5.15 -3.56
N GLY A 294 -11.34 -5.71 -4.52
CA GLY A 294 -10.21 -5.06 -5.17
C GLY A 294 -10.59 -4.20 -6.37
N LEU A 295 -9.60 -3.45 -6.84
CA LEU A 295 -9.68 -2.71 -8.09
C LEU A 295 -9.49 -3.65 -9.29
N PRO A 296 -10.08 -3.35 -10.47
CA PRO A 296 -10.01 -4.23 -11.64
C PRO A 296 -8.60 -4.32 -12.19
N VAL A 297 -8.11 -5.56 -12.35
CA VAL A 297 -6.81 -5.85 -12.96
C VAL A 297 -6.90 -5.89 -14.49
N ALA A 298 -7.92 -6.52 -15.07
CA ALA A 298 -8.08 -6.49 -16.52
C ALA A 298 -8.38 -5.07 -17.01
N ALA A 299 -7.59 -4.53 -17.93
CA ALA A 299 -7.77 -3.18 -18.48
C ALA A 299 -9.15 -2.98 -19.17
N SER A 300 -9.80 -4.07 -19.55
CA SER A 300 -11.15 -4.05 -20.14
C SER A 300 -12.29 -4.03 -19.10
N SER A 301 -11.98 -4.13 -17.80
CA SER A 301 -12.97 -4.17 -16.72
C SER A 301 -12.97 -2.86 -15.92
N THR A 302 -14.15 -2.46 -15.49
CA THR A 302 -14.37 -1.38 -14.53
C THR A 302 -15.09 -1.88 -13.28
N ASP A 303 -15.22 -3.21 -13.14
CA ASP A 303 -15.99 -3.81 -12.06
C ASP A 303 -15.21 -3.72 -10.73
N THR A 304 -15.74 -2.96 -9.78
CA THR A 304 -15.25 -2.86 -8.42
C THR A 304 -16.41 -2.55 -7.47
N LYS A 305 -16.29 -3.00 -6.22
CA LYS A 305 -17.20 -2.60 -5.13
C LYS A 305 -16.72 -1.34 -4.42
N LEU A 306 -15.43 -0.99 -4.59
CA LEU A 306 -14.90 0.26 -4.05
C LEU A 306 -15.44 1.43 -4.87
N SER A 307 -16.12 2.35 -4.20
CA SER A 307 -16.64 3.57 -4.80
C SER A 307 -16.11 4.77 -4.04
N PHE A 308 -15.37 5.60 -4.74
CA PHE A 308 -14.84 6.86 -4.23
C PHE A 308 -15.31 7.98 -5.15
N ASP A 309 -16.44 8.60 -4.81
CA ASP A 309 -16.96 9.73 -5.59
C ASP A 309 -15.96 10.89 -5.59
N GLY A 310 -15.49 11.27 -6.78
CA GLY A 310 -14.60 12.41 -6.97
C GLY A 310 -13.13 12.16 -6.63
N VAL A 311 -12.69 10.89 -6.52
CA VAL A 311 -11.29 10.51 -6.31
C VAL A 311 -10.69 9.95 -7.59
N THR A 312 -9.51 10.43 -7.96
CA THR A 312 -8.75 9.90 -9.08
C THR A 312 -7.73 8.89 -8.59
N PHE A 313 -7.81 7.66 -9.11
CA PHE A 313 -6.80 6.63 -8.84
C PHE A 313 -5.60 6.83 -9.74
N LEU A 314 -4.41 6.77 -9.16
CA LEU A 314 -3.15 6.92 -9.87
C LEU A 314 -2.24 5.72 -9.58
N GLU A 315 -1.67 5.13 -10.62
CA GLU A 315 -0.59 4.16 -10.56
C GLU A 315 0.75 4.90 -10.71
N ASP A 316 1.75 4.57 -9.89
CA ASP A 316 3.07 5.17 -10.01
C ASP A 316 3.71 4.80 -11.36
N GLU A 317 4.27 5.78 -12.06
CA GLU A 317 5.11 5.53 -13.22
C GLU A 317 6.46 4.91 -12.80
N PRO A 318 7.09 4.09 -13.64
CA PRO A 318 8.42 3.54 -13.36
C PRO A 318 9.48 4.64 -13.18
N ALA A 319 10.59 4.29 -12.56
CA ALA A 319 11.79 5.13 -12.54
C ALA A 319 12.26 5.45 -13.97
N LEU A 320 13.01 6.54 -14.13
CA LEU A 320 13.63 6.89 -15.40
C LEU A 320 14.75 5.89 -15.73
N GLU A 321 15.03 5.71 -17.03
CA GLU A 321 16.08 4.81 -17.49
C GLU A 321 17.45 5.18 -16.87
N GLY A 322 18.03 4.24 -16.13
CA GLY A 322 19.31 4.41 -15.42
C GLY A 322 19.18 4.96 -14.01
N GLU A 323 17.96 5.16 -13.51
CA GLU A 323 17.68 5.67 -12.16
C GLU A 323 16.89 4.65 -11.30
N GLU A 324 16.78 3.40 -11.79
CA GLU A 324 15.96 2.36 -11.16
C GLU A 324 16.40 2.04 -9.72
N ASP A 325 17.67 2.27 -9.40
CA ASP A 325 18.24 1.98 -8.07
C ASP A 325 18.37 3.22 -7.18
N PHE A 326 18.11 4.44 -7.67
CA PHE A 326 18.36 5.68 -6.93
C PHE A 326 17.63 5.74 -5.59
N LEU A 327 16.38 5.33 -5.54
CA LEU A 327 15.65 5.32 -4.26
C LEU A 327 16.26 4.34 -3.25
N ASN A 328 16.74 3.18 -3.71
CA ASN A 328 17.41 2.21 -2.84
C ASN A 328 18.75 2.77 -2.33
N GLU A 329 19.53 3.43 -3.18
CA GLU A 329 20.77 4.09 -2.81
C GLU A 329 20.53 5.21 -1.80
N MET A 330 19.50 6.05 -2.03
CA MET A 330 19.07 7.09 -1.11
C MET A 330 18.65 6.52 0.25
N ASN A 331 17.88 5.45 0.26
CA ASN A 331 17.45 4.78 1.49
C ASN A 331 18.63 4.17 2.27
N ALA A 332 19.58 3.58 1.58
CA ALA A 332 20.75 2.97 2.20
C ALA A 332 21.63 4.02 2.90
N GLU A 333 21.79 5.21 2.33
CA GLU A 333 22.63 6.27 2.88
C GLU A 333 21.90 7.12 3.94
N SER A 334 20.62 7.47 3.69
CA SER A 334 19.82 8.30 4.61
C SER A 334 19.25 7.51 5.80
N GLU A 335 19.21 6.18 5.72
CA GLU A 335 18.53 5.28 6.67
C GLU A 335 17.02 5.55 6.84
N LEU A 336 16.42 6.37 5.95
CA LEU A 336 14.99 6.69 6.04
C LEU A 336 14.08 5.56 5.55
N ASN A 337 14.59 4.64 4.73
CA ASN A 337 13.84 3.49 4.22
C ASN A 337 12.45 3.86 3.64
N ILE A 338 12.39 4.94 2.88
CA ILE A 338 11.14 5.40 2.24
C ILE A 338 10.61 4.30 1.32
N ASN A 339 9.37 3.91 1.52
CA ASN A 339 8.69 2.84 0.77
C ASN A 339 9.44 1.49 0.75
N ALA A 340 10.30 1.27 1.74
CA ALA A 340 11.14 0.08 1.89
C ALA A 340 10.94 -0.62 3.26
N GLY A 341 9.75 -0.49 3.86
CA GLY A 341 9.43 -1.07 5.17
C GLY A 341 10.05 -0.32 6.36
N GLY A 342 10.26 0.99 6.23
CA GLY A 342 10.83 1.88 7.24
C GLY A 342 9.91 2.16 8.42
N ASP A 343 9.47 1.12 9.13
CA ASP A 343 8.57 1.19 10.26
C ASP A 343 9.11 1.99 11.45
N SER A 344 10.40 1.86 11.75
CA SER A 344 11.04 2.51 12.91
C SER A 344 11.00 4.04 12.84
N LYS A 345 11.13 4.65 11.66
CA LYS A 345 11.04 6.10 11.53
C LYS A 345 9.63 6.63 11.80
N ILE A 346 8.60 5.87 11.39
CA ILE A 346 7.19 6.24 11.64
C ILE A 346 6.84 5.99 13.11
N GLN A 347 7.33 4.90 13.70
CA GLN A 347 7.20 4.66 15.13
C GLN A 347 7.84 5.80 15.94
N ALA A 348 8.99 6.32 15.51
CA ALA A 348 9.66 7.45 16.17
C ALA A 348 8.81 8.74 16.13
N ILE A 349 8.01 8.98 15.08
CA ILE A 349 7.05 10.12 15.05
C ILE A 349 6.06 9.98 16.22
N ILE A 350 5.49 8.79 16.41
CA ILE A 350 4.53 8.51 17.50
C ILE A 350 5.19 8.71 18.87
N GLU A 351 6.39 8.15 19.05
CA GLU A 351 7.15 8.26 20.31
C GLU A 351 7.46 9.71 20.65
N HIS A 352 7.99 10.49 19.70
CA HIS A 352 8.33 11.90 19.92
C HIS A 352 7.09 12.76 20.19
N ALA A 353 6.00 12.54 19.43
CA ALA A 353 4.74 13.25 19.66
C ALA A 353 4.15 12.93 21.03
N SER A 354 4.17 11.65 21.46
CA SER A 354 3.67 11.21 22.77
C SER A 354 4.52 11.75 23.92
N ASN A 355 5.84 11.77 23.77
CA ASN A 355 6.77 12.26 24.80
C ASN A 355 6.85 13.80 24.82
N GLY A 356 6.53 14.48 23.73
CA GLY A 356 6.69 15.92 23.58
C GLY A 356 8.15 16.39 23.64
N ASP A 357 9.10 15.52 23.27
CA ASP A 357 10.55 15.79 23.34
C ASP A 357 11.13 16.33 22.04
N LYS A 358 10.43 16.15 20.90
CA LYS A 358 10.73 16.80 19.62
C LYS A 358 9.46 17.36 18.98
N THR A 359 9.57 18.52 18.37
CA THR A 359 8.52 19.05 17.49
C THR A 359 8.53 18.31 16.15
N PHE A 360 7.41 18.38 15.45
CA PHE A 360 7.32 17.77 14.12
C PHE A 360 8.30 18.41 13.12
N ASP A 361 8.47 19.73 13.18
CA ASP A 361 9.43 20.43 12.31
C ASP A 361 10.87 19.96 12.56
N GLU A 362 11.28 19.76 13.82
CA GLU A 362 12.61 19.22 14.14
C GLU A 362 12.83 17.83 13.54
N ILE A 363 11.80 16.96 13.55
CA ILE A 363 11.90 15.63 12.93
C ILE A 363 12.06 15.74 11.42
N MET A 364 11.25 16.59 10.77
CA MET A 364 11.31 16.78 9.31
C MET A 364 12.61 17.45 8.86
N ASP A 365 13.16 18.37 9.65
CA ASP A 365 14.46 19.00 9.39
C ASP A 365 15.61 17.98 9.47
N GLU A 366 15.55 17.05 10.42
CA GLU A 366 16.52 15.94 10.52
C GLU A 366 16.43 15.05 9.27
N TRP A 367 15.22 14.71 8.81
CA TRP A 367 15.03 13.88 7.62
C TRP A 367 15.48 14.59 6.34
N ASN A 368 15.20 15.90 6.20
CA ASN A 368 15.71 16.69 5.08
C ASN A 368 17.23 16.74 5.06
N THR A 369 17.87 16.84 6.24
CA THR A 369 19.32 16.83 6.34
C THR A 369 19.88 15.48 5.90
N ALA A 370 19.35 14.37 6.42
CA ALA A 370 19.77 13.01 6.03
C ALA A 370 19.56 12.75 4.52
N TRP A 371 18.44 13.25 3.97
CA TRP A 371 18.15 13.14 2.54
C TRP A 371 19.13 13.91 1.67
N SER A 372 19.43 15.17 2.05
CA SER A 372 20.41 16.01 1.35
C SER A 372 21.81 15.43 1.38
N ASP A 373 22.24 14.89 2.53
CA ASP A 373 23.54 14.24 2.68
C ASP A 373 23.62 12.99 1.78
N ALA A 374 22.53 12.23 1.69
CA ALA A 374 22.44 11.07 0.80
C ALA A 374 22.45 11.46 -0.69
N GLN A 375 21.79 12.56 -1.09
CA GLN A 375 21.86 13.08 -2.47
C GLN A 375 23.29 13.47 -2.82
N GLU A 376 24.01 14.16 -1.93
CA GLU A 376 25.41 14.54 -2.15
C GLU A 376 26.33 13.31 -2.24
N SER A 377 26.18 12.33 -1.33
CA SER A 377 26.99 11.11 -1.30
C SER A 377 26.84 10.29 -2.55
N ASN A 378 25.61 10.15 -3.09
CA ASN A 378 25.30 9.38 -4.28
C ASN A 378 25.47 10.19 -5.59
N GLY A 379 25.76 11.49 -5.49
CA GLY A 379 25.93 12.37 -6.65
C GLY A 379 24.63 12.58 -7.44
N ILE A 380 23.48 12.50 -6.79
CA ILE A 380 22.17 12.70 -7.39
C ILE A 380 21.94 14.20 -7.64
N GLU A 381 21.55 14.55 -8.86
CA GLU A 381 21.23 15.93 -9.22
C GLU A 381 19.90 16.37 -8.58
N VAL A 382 19.94 17.46 -7.84
CA VAL A 382 18.75 18.10 -7.26
C VAL A 382 18.17 19.08 -8.26
N THR A 383 16.93 18.88 -8.68
CA THR A 383 16.28 19.65 -9.76
C THR A 383 14.99 20.35 -9.30
N GLU A 384 14.39 19.98 -8.17
CA GLU A 384 13.15 20.55 -7.64
C GLU A 384 13.29 21.05 -6.18
#